data_3a09c8fd5f4481f7d9a4dc5463cf6aab
#
_entry.id   3a09c8fd5f4481f7d9a4dc5463cf6aab
#
_cell.length_a   1.000
_cell.length_b   1.000
_cell.length_c   1.000
_cell.angle_alpha   90.00
_cell.angle_beta   90.00
_cell.angle_gamma   90.00
#
_symmetry.space_group_name_H-M   'P 1'
#
loop_
_entity.id
_entity.type
_entity.pdbx_description
1 polymer ?
#
loop_
_entity_poly.entity_id
_entity_poly.type
_entity_poly.pdbx_seq_one_letter_code
_entity_poly.pdbx_strand_id
1 'polypeptide(L)'
;MTNGYLFREYIGAQFTGVQFSEVPINAFGSFHFILSFAIDYTPVGQQPKPVPTNGVFSPFWDTGNLTPAAVAAIKAAHPNVAVMAGLGDDSVQDIVKAVFTPKSIDSWVANAVTSLTGIINTYGLDGVDVD
;
A
#
# COMPACT_ATOMS: atom_id res chain seq x y z
N MET A 1 -8.35 27.24 -14.54
CA MET A 1 -8.42 26.04 -13.67
C MET A 1 -8.73 24.84 -14.52
N THR A 2 -7.79 23.94 -14.67
CA THR A 2 -8.07 22.64 -15.25
C THR A 2 -8.82 21.83 -14.20
N ASN A 3 -10.09 21.52 -14.45
CA ASN A 3 -10.79 20.49 -13.69
C ASN A 3 -10.06 19.17 -13.94
N GLY A 4 -9.08 18.89 -13.10
CA GLY A 4 -8.34 17.63 -13.18
C GLY A 4 -9.24 16.48 -12.76
N TYR A 5 -9.46 15.54 -13.65
CA TYR A 5 -10.08 14.29 -13.27
C TYR A 5 -9.06 13.48 -12.47
N LEU A 6 -9.51 12.87 -11.38
CA LEU A 6 -8.72 11.93 -10.58
C LEU A 6 -9.33 10.54 -10.73
N PHE A 7 -8.53 9.59 -11.17
CA PHE A 7 -8.88 8.17 -11.16
C PHE A 7 -7.98 7.45 -10.16
N ARG A 8 -8.55 6.55 -9.38
CA ARG A 8 -7.86 5.79 -8.35
C ARG A 8 -8.11 4.30 -8.56
N GLU A 9 -7.06 3.50 -8.48
CA GLU A 9 -7.09 2.07 -8.70
C GLU A 9 -6.37 1.34 -7.56
N TYR A 10 -7.09 0.46 -6.85
CA TYR A 10 -6.48 -0.45 -5.89
C TYR A 10 -5.84 -1.62 -6.64
N ILE A 11 -4.63 -2.00 -6.25
CA ILE A 11 -3.85 -3.04 -6.93
C ILE A 11 -3.10 -3.89 -5.91
N GLY A 12 -2.97 -5.19 -6.20
CA GLY A 12 -2.12 -6.11 -5.45
C GLY A 12 -2.78 -6.93 -4.36
N ALA A 13 -4.06 -6.67 -4.04
CA ALA A 13 -4.75 -7.39 -2.97
C ALA A 13 -5.04 -8.86 -3.30
N GLN A 14 -5.28 -9.16 -4.57
CA GLN A 14 -5.76 -10.48 -5.01
C GLN A 14 -4.65 -11.45 -5.38
N PHE A 15 -3.41 -11.04 -5.41
CA PHE A 15 -2.24 -11.88 -5.78
C PHE A 15 -2.41 -12.58 -7.12
N THR A 16 -3.07 -11.95 -8.07
CA THR A 16 -3.31 -12.47 -9.42
C THR A 16 -2.19 -12.17 -10.41
N GLY A 17 -1.12 -11.51 -9.95
CA GLY A 17 0.03 -11.16 -10.77
C GLY A 17 -0.18 -9.95 -11.68
N VAL A 18 -1.24 -9.16 -11.47
CA VAL A 18 -1.49 -7.95 -12.25
C VAL A 18 -0.37 -6.94 -12.00
N GLN A 19 0.20 -6.44 -13.10
CA GLN A 19 1.27 -5.46 -13.09
C GLN A 19 0.73 -4.08 -13.45
N PHE A 20 1.44 -3.02 -13.03
CA PHE A 20 1.06 -1.64 -13.39
C PHE A 20 0.91 -1.44 -14.89
N SER A 21 1.78 -2.07 -15.70
CA SER A 21 1.79 -1.95 -17.15
C SER A 21 0.55 -2.53 -17.82
N GLU A 22 -0.21 -3.37 -17.14
CA GLU A 22 -1.43 -3.99 -17.66
C GLU A 22 -2.67 -3.12 -17.43
N VAL A 23 -2.56 -2.07 -16.64
CA VAL A 23 -3.67 -1.16 -16.32
C VAL A 23 -3.68 -0.01 -17.32
N PRO A 24 -4.82 0.23 -18.01
CA PRO A 24 -4.94 1.38 -18.92
C PRO A 24 -4.86 2.70 -18.15
N ILE A 25 -3.91 3.57 -18.52
CA ILE A 25 -3.69 4.86 -17.87
C ILE A 25 -4.08 5.97 -18.83
N ASN A 26 -5.08 6.77 -18.44
CA ASN A 26 -5.48 7.97 -19.17
C ASN A 26 -4.50 9.11 -18.86
N ALA A 27 -3.96 9.74 -19.91
CA ALA A 27 -3.03 10.86 -19.77
C ALA A 27 -3.70 12.20 -19.41
N PHE A 28 -5.04 12.28 -19.47
CA PHE A 28 -5.82 13.51 -19.25
C PHE A 28 -6.31 13.70 -17.82
N GLY A 29 -5.49 13.41 -16.83
CA GLY A 29 -5.87 13.59 -15.44
C GLY A 29 -4.85 13.00 -14.51
N SER A 30 -5.11 13.06 -13.23
CA SER A 30 -4.30 12.38 -12.22
C SER A 30 -4.74 10.94 -12.09
N PHE A 31 -3.79 10.03 -12.04
CA PHE A 31 -4.02 8.60 -11.85
C PHE A 31 -3.27 8.13 -10.61
N HIS A 32 -4.00 7.61 -9.63
CA HIS A 32 -3.42 7.07 -8.40
C HIS A 32 -3.54 5.56 -8.35
N PHE A 33 -2.41 4.87 -8.28
CA PHE A 33 -2.38 3.48 -7.84
C PHE A 33 -2.31 3.44 -6.32
N ILE A 34 -3.07 2.55 -5.71
CA ILE A 34 -3.07 2.32 -4.28
C ILE A 34 -2.67 0.86 -4.04
N LEU A 35 -1.48 0.68 -3.52
CA LEU A 35 -0.97 -0.66 -3.18
C LEU A 35 -1.76 -1.23 -2.01
N SER A 36 -2.46 -2.31 -2.22
CA SER A 36 -3.42 -2.86 -1.28
C SER A 36 -2.93 -4.17 -0.68
N PHE A 37 -2.57 -4.17 0.57
CA PHE A 37 -2.61 -3.10 1.57
C PHE A 37 -1.34 -3.13 2.43
N ALA A 38 -1.07 -2.06 3.18
CA ALA A 38 -0.16 -2.07 4.32
C ALA A 38 -1.00 -2.27 5.59
N ILE A 39 -0.62 -3.23 6.43
CA ILE A 39 -1.37 -3.61 7.62
C ILE A 39 -0.40 -3.71 8.80
N ASP A 40 -0.84 -3.29 10.00
CA ASP A 40 -0.03 -3.37 11.21
C ASP A 40 -0.13 -4.75 11.89
N TYR A 41 0.29 -5.75 11.12
CA TYR A 41 0.38 -7.16 11.52
C TYR A 41 1.74 -7.73 11.15
N THR A 42 2.15 -8.80 11.83
CA THR A 42 3.38 -9.52 11.49
C THR A 42 3.26 -10.12 10.09
N PRO A 43 4.33 -10.09 9.27
CA PRO A 43 4.33 -10.75 7.97
C PRO A 43 3.97 -12.23 8.07
N VAL A 44 3.30 -12.74 7.03
CA VAL A 44 2.94 -14.16 6.95
C VAL A 44 4.22 -15.01 6.99
N GLY A 45 4.21 -16.06 7.80
CA GLY A 45 5.32 -16.98 7.96
C GLY A 45 6.28 -16.65 9.12
N GLN A 46 6.18 -15.46 9.73
CA GLN A 46 6.98 -15.13 10.92
C GLN A 46 6.39 -15.69 12.22
N GLN A 47 5.08 -15.93 12.23
CA GLN A 47 4.32 -16.49 13.35
C GLN A 47 3.38 -17.58 12.79
N PRO A 48 2.86 -18.49 13.62
CA PRO A 48 1.84 -19.46 13.17
C PRO A 48 0.62 -18.78 12.50
N LYS A 49 0.26 -17.60 12.96
CA LYS A 49 -0.71 -16.69 12.32
C LYS A 49 -0.24 -15.25 12.48
N PRO A 50 -0.56 -14.35 11.53
CA PRO A 50 -0.31 -12.92 11.70
C PRO A 50 -0.95 -12.39 12.98
N VAL A 51 -0.22 -11.53 13.71
CA VAL A 51 -0.68 -10.88 14.94
C VAL A 51 -0.47 -9.38 14.87
N PRO A 52 -1.28 -8.57 15.59
CA PRO A 52 -1.12 -7.12 15.62
C PRO A 52 0.27 -6.69 16.11
N THR A 53 0.80 -5.63 15.51
CA THR A 53 2.14 -5.10 15.79
C THR A 53 2.12 -3.69 16.39
N ASN A 54 0.98 -3.23 16.87
CA ASN A 54 0.85 -1.90 17.47
C ASN A 54 1.36 -0.78 16.55
N GLY A 55 0.83 -0.74 15.33
CA GLY A 55 1.15 0.32 14.36
C GLY A 55 2.40 0.09 13.52
N VAL A 56 3.10 -1.02 13.67
CA VAL A 56 4.21 -1.36 12.77
C VAL A 56 3.64 -1.98 11.50
N PHE A 57 3.52 -1.18 10.46
CA PHE A 57 2.96 -1.59 9.18
C PHE A 57 3.94 -2.43 8.35
N SER A 58 3.40 -3.40 7.65
CA SER A 58 4.12 -4.23 6.68
C SER A 58 3.33 -4.30 5.38
N PRO A 59 4.02 -4.45 4.22
CA PRO A 59 3.33 -4.66 2.95
C PRO A 59 2.67 -6.03 2.89
N PHE A 60 1.40 -6.05 2.52
CA PHE A 60 0.62 -7.27 2.27
C PHE A 60 0.04 -7.31 0.85
N TRP A 61 0.46 -6.40 -0.03
CA TRP A 61 0.17 -6.48 -1.45
C TRP A 61 1.09 -7.49 -2.15
N ASP A 62 0.84 -7.75 -3.43
CA ASP A 62 1.68 -8.62 -4.27
C ASP A 62 3.08 -8.00 -4.48
N THR A 63 3.95 -8.16 -3.49
CA THR A 63 5.30 -7.60 -3.50
C THR A 63 6.23 -8.26 -4.52
N GLY A 64 5.84 -9.41 -5.07
CA GLY A 64 6.60 -10.08 -6.13
C GLY A 64 6.48 -9.39 -7.48
N ASN A 65 5.33 -8.78 -7.76
CA ASN A 65 5.05 -8.07 -9.01
C ASN A 65 5.08 -6.54 -8.84
N LEU A 66 4.62 -6.02 -7.72
CA LEU A 66 4.57 -4.59 -7.42
C LEU A 66 5.78 -4.20 -6.58
N THR A 67 6.94 -4.25 -7.21
CA THR A 67 8.24 -4.01 -6.58
C THR A 67 8.61 -2.51 -6.57
N PRO A 68 9.60 -2.08 -5.78
CA PRO A 68 10.14 -0.73 -5.87
C PRO A 68 10.57 -0.34 -7.30
N ALA A 69 11.17 -1.26 -8.04
CA ALA A 69 11.55 -1.02 -9.43
C ALA A 69 10.33 -0.83 -10.35
N ALA A 70 9.27 -1.61 -10.14
CA ALA A 70 8.02 -1.48 -10.90
C ALA A 70 7.34 -0.13 -10.62
N VAL A 71 7.34 0.34 -9.37
CA VAL A 71 6.83 1.66 -9.00
C VAL A 71 7.62 2.77 -9.71
N ALA A 72 8.94 2.70 -9.67
CA ALA A 72 9.79 3.68 -10.36
C ALA A 72 9.52 3.68 -11.88
N ALA A 73 9.36 2.52 -12.50
CA ALA A 73 9.11 2.38 -13.91
C ALA A 73 7.76 2.98 -14.34
N ILE A 74 6.69 2.72 -13.61
CA ILE A 74 5.36 3.26 -13.96
C ILE A 74 5.32 4.79 -13.79
N LYS A 75 5.94 5.32 -12.76
CA LYS A 75 6.02 6.76 -12.53
C LYS A 75 6.87 7.47 -13.60
N ALA A 76 7.95 6.83 -14.06
CA ALA A 76 8.78 7.37 -15.15
C ALA A 76 8.05 7.35 -16.49
N ALA A 77 7.27 6.29 -16.76
CA ALA A 77 6.52 6.16 -18.01
C ALA A 77 5.29 7.09 -18.08
N HIS A 78 4.70 7.43 -16.94
CA HIS A 78 3.47 8.23 -16.85
C HIS A 78 3.60 9.33 -15.79
N PRO A 79 3.98 10.56 -16.18
CA PRO A 79 4.17 11.67 -15.23
C PRO A 79 2.93 12.05 -14.39
N ASN A 80 1.74 11.67 -14.87
CA ASN A 80 0.47 11.90 -14.16
C ASN A 80 0.12 10.82 -13.13
N VAL A 81 0.98 9.83 -12.95
CA VAL A 81 0.77 8.73 -12.00
C VAL A 81 1.39 9.04 -10.64
N ALA A 82 0.61 8.85 -9.57
CA ALA A 82 1.10 8.73 -8.21
C ALA A 82 0.85 7.31 -7.69
N VAL A 83 1.71 6.83 -6.81
CA VAL A 83 1.57 5.51 -6.18
C VAL A 83 1.56 5.67 -4.67
N MET A 84 0.54 5.13 -4.01
CA MET A 84 0.34 5.25 -2.57
C MET A 84 0.24 3.87 -1.93
N ALA A 85 0.48 3.80 -0.63
CA ALA A 85 0.14 2.62 0.16
C ALA A 85 -1.26 2.81 0.76
N GLY A 86 -2.15 1.87 0.53
CA GLY A 86 -3.44 1.80 1.21
C GLY A 86 -3.27 1.18 2.59
N LEU A 87 -3.81 1.85 3.62
CA LEU A 87 -3.75 1.38 5.00
C LEU A 87 -5.06 0.71 5.37
N GLY A 88 -4.98 -0.46 5.96
CA GLY A 88 -6.15 -1.17 6.44
C GLY A 88 -6.36 -2.48 5.72
N ASP A 89 -7.51 -2.93 5.75
CA ASP A 89 -8.18 -4.12 5.25
C ASP A 89 -8.97 -4.76 6.38
N ASP A 90 -9.98 -5.55 6.07
CA ASP A 90 -10.76 -6.29 7.05
C ASP A 90 -10.12 -7.64 7.42
N SER A 91 -9.13 -8.08 6.63
CA SER A 91 -8.38 -9.31 6.89
C SER A 91 -6.90 -9.18 6.53
N VAL A 92 -6.07 -10.05 7.09
CA VAL A 92 -4.67 -10.23 6.70
C VAL A 92 -4.61 -11.44 5.79
N GLN A 93 -4.70 -11.21 4.48
CA GLN A 93 -4.64 -12.24 3.43
C GLN A 93 -5.61 -13.41 3.68
N ASP A 94 -6.83 -13.11 4.16
CA ASP A 94 -7.86 -14.10 4.52
C ASP A 94 -7.44 -15.14 5.60
N ILE A 95 -6.31 -14.90 6.28
CA ILE A 95 -5.83 -15.79 7.33
C ILE A 95 -6.44 -15.43 8.68
N VAL A 96 -6.44 -14.14 9.02
CA VAL A 96 -7.02 -13.61 10.25
C VAL A 96 -7.75 -12.30 9.97
N LYS A 97 -8.76 -11.99 10.77
CA LYS A 97 -9.42 -10.69 10.73
C LYS A 97 -8.45 -9.60 11.23
N ALA A 98 -8.31 -8.53 10.48
CA ALA A 98 -7.54 -7.38 10.93
C ALA A 98 -8.37 -6.54 11.90
N VAL A 99 -7.79 -6.25 13.06
CA VAL A 99 -8.44 -5.47 14.12
C VAL A 99 -7.49 -4.41 14.63
N PHE A 100 -7.98 -3.19 14.75
CA PHE A 100 -7.23 -2.09 15.36
C PHE A 100 -7.09 -2.32 16.86
N THR A 101 -5.88 -2.65 17.32
CA THR A 101 -5.58 -2.99 18.72
C THR A 101 -4.33 -2.26 19.22
N PRO A 102 -4.36 -0.93 19.36
CA PRO A 102 -3.22 -0.18 19.87
C PRO A 102 -2.97 -0.47 21.35
N LYS A 103 -1.70 -0.56 21.73
CA LYS A 103 -1.30 -0.59 23.15
C LYS A 103 -1.53 0.78 23.80
N SER A 104 -1.23 1.83 23.06
CA SER A 104 -1.61 3.21 23.31
C SER A 104 -1.67 3.96 22.00
N ILE A 105 -2.44 5.05 21.94
CA ILE A 105 -2.50 5.86 20.72
C ILE A 105 -1.14 6.44 20.39
N ASP A 106 -0.42 6.97 21.38
CA ASP A 106 0.89 7.59 21.17
C ASP A 106 1.91 6.60 20.61
N SER A 107 2.01 5.39 21.18
CA SER A 107 2.94 4.37 20.70
C SER A 107 2.55 3.85 19.32
N TRP A 108 1.26 3.66 19.07
CA TRP A 108 0.76 3.24 17.77
C TRP A 108 1.08 4.25 16.68
N VAL A 109 0.82 5.53 16.93
CA VAL A 109 1.12 6.62 15.99
C VAL A 109 2.62 6.72 15.72
N ALA A 110 3.44 6.67 16.75
CA ALA A 110 4.91 6.71 16.59
C ALA A 110 5.41 5.54 15.73
N ASN A 111 4.92 4.33 15.96
CA ASN A 111 5.27 3.16 15.17
C ASN A 111 4.74 3.27 13.72
N ALA A 112 3.53 3.79 13.53
CA ALA A 112 2.94 3.99 12.21
C ALA A 112 3.78 4.98 11.39
N VAL A 113 4.13 6.12 11.95
CA VAL A 113 4.97 7.13 11.28
C VAL A 113 6.30 6.51 10.86
N THR A 114 6.98 5.80 11.76
CA THR A 114 8.29 5.18 11.47
C THR A 114 8.18 4.10 10.40
N SER A 115 7.25 3.16 10.54
CA SER A 115 7.12 2.04 9.61
C SER A 115 6.62 2.47 8.22
N LEU A 116 5.65 3.37 8.16
CA LEU A 116 5.13 3.89 6.90
C LEU A 116 6.16 4.76 6.17
N THR A 117 6.93 5.55 6.89
CA THR A 117 8.06 6.31 6.31
C THR A 117 9.06 5.35 5.66
N GLY A 118 9.38 4.24 6.31
CA GLY A 118 10.24 3.20 5.74
C GLY A 118 9.68 2.60 4.46
N ILE A 119 8.40 2.26 4.42
CA ILE A 119 7.72 1.73 3.24
C ILE A 119 7.72 2.76 2.11
N ILE A 120 7.35 4.00 2.40
CA ILE A 120 7.33 5.10 1.42
C ILE A 120 8.71 5.28 0.79
N ASN A 121 9.75 5.32 1.60
CA ASN A 121 11.12 5.50 1.12
C ASN A 121 11.61 4.30 0.31
N THR A 122 11.32 3.09 0.75
CA THR A 122 11.74 1.85 0.06
C THR A 122 11.10 1.73 -1.32
N TYR A 123 9.80 2.00 -1.42
CA TYR A 123 9.05 1.86 -2.66
C TYR A 123 9.00 3.13 -3.52
N GLY A 124 9.46 4.28 -3.02
CA GLY A 124 9.35 5.56 -3.71
C GLY A 124 7.91 6.02 -3.86
N LEU A 125 7.10 5.86 -2.81
CA LEU A 125 5.67 6.19 -2.83
C LEU A 125 5.44 7.69 -2.64
N ASP A 126 4.28 8.15 -3.08
CA ASP A 126 3.87 9.56 -3.00
C ASP A 126 3.05 9.86 -1.74
N GLY A 127 2.60 8.84 -1.02
CA GLY A 127 1.84 9.02 0.20
C GLY A 127 1.12 7.75 0.64
N VAL A 128 0.13 7.94 1.51
CA VAL A 128 -0.72 6.89 2.03
C VAL A 128 -2.19 7.22 1.73
N ASP A 129 -2.99 6.17 1.59
CA ASP A 129 -4.43 6.24 1.51
C ASP A 129 -5.01 5.53 2.73
N VAL A 130 -5.89 6.19 3.45
CA VAL A 130 -6.52 5.60 4.64
C VAL A 130 -7.87 5.03 4.24
N ASP A 131 -7.96 3.71 4.29
CA ASP A 131 -9.17 2.98 3.93
C ASP A 131 -10.10 2.80 5.16
#